data_f8987be8ec7fbf0a940da97778eb1902
#
_entry.id   f8987be8ec7fbf0a940da97778eb1902
#
_cell.length_a   1.000
_cell.length_b   1.000
_cell.length_c   1.000
_cell.angle_alpha   90.00
_cell.angle_beta   90.00
_cell.angle_gamma   90.00
#
_symmetry.space_group_name_H-M   'P 1'
#
loop_
_entity.id
_entity.type
_entity.pdbx_description
1 polymer ?
#
loop_
_entity_poly.entity_id
_entity_poly.type
_entity_poly.pdbx_seq_one_letter_code
_entity_poly.pdbx_strand_id
1 'polypeptide(L)'
;EKGRPLLPALQQRTAFLRRLTEDLFLAAKLEQKQVMLNEDRVSLGEVIAAVCDSCREEAEKKGVVLQAPPASELPVWGDQIRLQQILQNLLTNAIHYTPAGGSITVNSRVEAGAALVSVRDTGCGIAPEDQAAVFDRYFHTTTSSKHDSTGLGLTIAQELAHLHHGEILLESEVGKGSCFTLKLPLLSA
;
A
#
# COMPACT_ATOMS: atom_id res chain seq x y z
N GLU A 1 -9.68 -23.77 -30.29
CA GLU A 1 -9.79 -22.53 -29.49
C GLU A 1 -10.31 -22.91 -28.11
N LYS A 2 -9.40 -22.94 -27.12
CA LYS A 2 -9.73 -23.28 -25.73
C LYS A 2 -10.39 -22.05 -25.11
N GLY A 3 -11.70 -22.11 -24.81
CA GLY A 3 -12.44 -21.10 -24.12
C GLY A 3 -11.79 -20.77 -22.77
N ARG A 4 -11.19 -19.58 -22.62
CA ARG A 4 -10.80 -19.04 -21.32
C ARG A 4 -12.06 -19.00 -20.46
N PRO A 5 -12.03 -19.46 -19.23
CA PRO A 5 -13.19 -19.38 -18.34
C PRO A 5 -13.58 -17.92 -18.18
N LEU A 6 -14.70 -17.52 -18.76
CA LEU A 6 -15.26 -16.16 -18.74
C LEU A 6 -15.56 -15.67 -17.31
N LEU A 7 -15.93 -16.59 -16.43
CA LEU A 7 -16.35 -16.28 -15.06
C LEU A 7 -15.24 -15.65 -14.20
N PRO A 8 -14.00 -16.19 -14.12
CA PRO A 8 -12.92 -15.57 -13.37
C PRO A 8 -12.51 -14.20 -13.92
N ALA A 9 -12.50 -14.04 -15.25
CA ALA A 9 -12.18 -12.75 -15.87
C ALA A 9 -13.23 -11.68 -15.58
N LEU A 10 -14.52 -12.05 -15.54
CA LEU A 10 -15.61 -11.14 -15.17
C LEU A 10 -15.53 -10.77 -13.67
N GLN A 11 -15.24 -11.74 -12.80
CA GLN A 11 -15.08 -11.49 -11.37
C GLN A 11 -13.93 -10.52 -11.09
N GLN A 12 -12.78 -10.70 -11.75
CA GLN A 12 -11.63 -9.82 -11.62
C GLN A 12 -11.94 -8.39 -12.09
N ARG A 13 -12.62 -8.24 -13.23
CA ARG A 13 -13.02 -6.92 -13.74
C ARG A 13 -14.04 -6.23 -12.83
N THR A 14 -14.99 -6.98 -12.28
CA THR A 14 -15.97 -6.42 -11.33
C THR A 14 -15.29 -5.98 -10.03
N ALA A 15 -14.36 -6.75 -9.50
CA ALA A 15 -13.57 -6.38 -8.33
C ALA A 15 -12.73 -5.10 -8.58
N PHE A 16 -12.10 -4.99 -9.76
CA PHE A 16 -11.37 -3.80 -10.16
C PHE A 16 -12.27 -2.56 -10.25
N LEU A 17 -13.45 -2.66 -10.91
CA LEU A 17 -14.39 -1.55 -11.02
C LEU A 17 -14.91 -1.10 -9.65
N ARG A 18 -15.22 -2.03 -8.76
CA ARG A 18 -15.64 -1.72 -7.39
C ARG A 18 -14.54 -0.95 -6.67
N ARG A 19 -13.30 -1.44 -6.69
CA ARG A 19 -12.15 -0.76 -6.07
C ARG A 19 -11.93 0.62 -6.66
N LEU A 20 -12.00 0.77 -7.99
CA LEU A 20 -11.89 2.06 -8.66
C LEU A 20 -12.95 3.06 -8.16
N THR A 21 -14.19 2.62 -8.03
CA THR A 21 -15.29 3.46 -7.55
C THR A 21 -15.08 3.88 -6.09
N GLU A 22 -14.65 2.94 -5.23
CA GLU A 22 -14.33 3.20 -3.82
C GLU A 22 -13.18 4.19 -3.69
N ASP A 23 -12.10 4.01 -4.47
CA ASP A 23 -10.92 4.90 -4.49
C ASP A 23 -11.30 6.31 -4.97
N LEU A 24 -12.08 6.43 -6.05
CA LEU A 24 -12.54 7.72 -6.57
C LEU A 24 -13.40 8.47 -5.54
N PHE A 25 -14.31 7.77 -4.89
CA PHE A 25 -15.18 8.37 -3.87
C PHE A 25 -14.38 8.83 -2.65
N LEU A 26 -13.43 8.02 -2.19
CA LEU A 26 -12.55 8.40 -1.08
C LEU A 26 -11.63 9.55 -1.46
N ALA A 27 -11.02 9.53 -2.65
CA ALA A 27 -10.18 10.62 -3.13
C ALA A 27 -10.94 11.96 -3.19
N ALA A 28 -12.21 11.93 -3.67
CA ALA A 28 -13.06 13.11 -3.68
C ALA A 28 -13.37 13.64 -2.26
N LYS A 29 -13.63 12.74 -1.30
CA LYS A 29 -13.87 13.12 0.10
C LYS A 29 -12.61 13.69 0.77
N LEU A 30 -11.43 13.12 0.49
CA LEU A 30 -10.15 13.61 0.99
C LEU A 30 -9.88 15.04 0.48
N GLU A 31 -10.09 15.28 -0.81
CA GLU A 31 -9.96 16.60 -1.43
C GLU A 31 -10.87 17.66 -0.77
N GLN A 32 -12.11 17.29 -0.47
CA GLN A 32 -13.07 18.15 0.19
C GLN A 32 -12.86 18.26 1.71
N LYS A 33 -11.82 17.61 2.27
CA LYS A 33 -11.55 17.52 3.72
C LYS A 33 -12.75 17.00 4.53
N GLN A 34 -13.53 16.11 3.92
CA GLN A 34 -14.73 15.51 4.51
C GLN A 34 -14.50 14.16 5.18
N VAL A 35 -13.25 13.66 5.15
CA VAL A 35 -12.89 12.43 5.85
C VAL A 35 -12.63 12.77 7.32
N MET A 36 -13.45 12.20 8.19
CA MET A 36 -13.21 12.22 9.63
C MET A 36 -12.69 10.84 10.04
N LEU A 37 -11.60 10.82 10.82
CA LEU A 37 -11.05 9.59 11.37
C LEU A 37 -11.86 9.16 12.59
N ASN A 38 -12.14 7.86 12.69
CA ASN A 38 -12.64 7.25 13.92
C ASN A 38 -11.44 6.74 14.72
N GLU A 39 -10.78 7.67 15.42
CA GLU A 39 -9.52 7.40 16.08
C GLU A 39 -9.70 6.64 17.38
N ASP A 40 -8.87 5.61 17.57
CA ASP A 40 -8.76 4.80 18.78
C ASP A 40 -7.30 4.36 18.97
N ARG A 41 -7.01 3.69 20.08
CA ARG A 41 -5.73 3.02 20.29
C ARG A 41 -5.65 1.78 19.39
N VAL A 42 -4.75 1.81 18.42
CA VAL A 42 -4.56 0.75 17.42
C VAL A 42 -3.19 0.11 17.58
N SER A 43 -3.13 -1.22 17.54
CA SER A 43 -1.89 -1.99 17.41
C SER A 43 -1.51 -2.11 15.93
N LEU A 44 -0.50 -1.36 15.49
CA LEU A 44 0.01 -1.49 14.11
C LEU A 44 0.51 -2.90 13.80
N GLY A 45 1.02 -3.63 14.78
CA GLY A 45 1.45 -5.01 14.59
C GLY A 45 0.31 -5.92 14.14
N GLU A 46 -0.89 -5.77 14.73
CA GLU A 46 -2.08 -6.51 14.31
C GLU A 46 -2.56 -6.09 12.92
N VAL A 47 -2.52 -4.79 12.61
CA VAL A 47 -2.88 -4.28 11.28
C VAL A 47 -1.94 -4.82 10.21
N ILE A 48 -0.62 -4.82 10.47
CA ILE A 48 0.39 -5.37 9.56
C ILE A 48 0.13 -6.85 9.30
N ALA A 49 -0.09 -7.64 10.36
CA ALA A 49 -0.35 -9.07 10.24
C ALA A 49 -1.59 -9.33 9.37
N ALA A 50 -2.71 -8.66 9.66
CA ALA A 50 -3.95 -8.80 8.91
C ALA A 50 -3.79 -8.44 7.42
N VAL A 51 -3.07 -7.36 7.11
CA VAL A 51 -2.81 -6.94 5.71
C VAL A 51 -1.89 -7.94 5.00
N CYS A 52 -0.80 -8.38 5.65
CA CYS A 52 0.09 -9.38 5.06
C CYS A 52 -0.65 -10.69 4.76
N ASP A 53 -1.51 -11.15 5.66
CA ASP A 53 -2.29 -12.37 5.46
C ASP A 53 -3.30 -12.21 4.31
N SER A 54 -3.95 -11.06 4.20
CA SER A 54 -4.89 -10.78 3.10
C SER A 54 -4.23 -10.72 1.72
N CYS A 55 -2.95 -10.32 1.66
CA CYS A 55 -2.19 -10.21 0.42
C CYS A 55 -1.41 -11.48 0.04
N ARG A 56 -1.31 -12.45 0.93
CA ARG A 56 -0.50 -13.66 0.75
C ARG A 56 -0.87 -14.44 -0.50
N GLU A 57 -2.16 -14.70 -0.68
CA GLU A 57 -2.66 -15.45 -1.84
C GLU A 57 -2.37 -14.75 -3.17
N GLU A 58 -2.46 -13.41 -3.21
CA GLU A 58 -2.16 -12.62 -4.40
C GLU A 58 -0.66 -12.66 -4.74
N ALA A 59 0.20 -12.51 -3.72
CA ALA A 59 1.64 -12.63 -3.87
C ALA A 59 2.05 -14.03 -4.38
N GLU A 60 1.50 -15.10 -3.78
CA GLU A 60 1.76 -16.49 -4.19
C GLU A 60 1.32 -16.75 -5.63
N LYS A 61 0.11 -16.31 -6.04
CA LYS A 61 -0.37 -16.43 -7.43
C LYS A 61 0.54 -15.74 -8.42
N LYS A 62 1.18 -14.65 -8.02
CA LYS A 62 2.16 -13.93 -8.85
C LYS A 62 3.56 -14.54 -8.80
N GLY A 63 3.83 -15.47 -7.88
CA GLY A 63 5.16 -16.06 -7.67
C GLY A 63 6.12 -15.10 -6.95
N VAL A 64 5.60 -14.23 -6.08
CA VAL A 64 6.36 -13.27 -5.28
C VAL A 64 6.40 -13.76 -3.82
N VAL A 65 7.58 -13.73 -3.21
CA VAL A 65 7.76 -14.12 -1.81
C VAL A 65 7.43 -12.94 -0.90
N LEU A 66 6.39 -13.07 -0.07
CA LEU A 66 6.00 -12.06 0.92
C LEU A 66 6.50 -12.47 2.31
N GLN A 67 7.37 -11.63 2.89
CA GLN A 67 7.92 -11.80 4.24
C GLN A 67 7.29 -10.76 5.17
N ALA A 68 6.58 -11.22 6.19
CA ALA A 68 5.98 -10.40 7.22
C ALA A 68 6.94 -10.27 8.43
N PRO A 69 6.91 -9.15 9.18
CA PRO A 69 7.70 -9.01 10.40
C PRO A 69 7.15 -9.93 11.50
N PRO A 70 7.96 -10.22 12.54
CA PRO A 70 7.45 -10.83 13.74
C PRO A 70 6.39 -9.93 14.38
N ALA A 71 5.47 -10.55 15.12
CA ALA A 71 4.45 -9.82 15.86
C ALA A 71 5.12 -8.83 16.83
N SER A 72 4.68 -7.58 16.80
CA SER A 72 5.20 -6.51 17.66
C SER A 72 4.05 -5.61 18.10
N GLU A 73 4.11 -5.14 19.35
CA GLU A 73 3.18 -4.10 19.82
C GLU A 73 3.73 -2.73 19.38
N LEU A 74 3.00 -2.07 18.50
CA LEU A 74 3.27 -0.71 18.03
C LEU A 74 2.01 0.12 18.22
N PRO A 75 1.72 0.59 19.44
CA PRO A 75 0.50 1.34 19.69
C PRO A 75 0.58 2.74 19.06
N VAL A 76 -0.42 3.08 18.27
CA VAL A 76 -0.63 4.41 17.70
C VAL A 76 -2.04 4.87 17.97
N TRP A 77 -2.27 6.18 17.89
CA TRP A 77 -3.61 6.74 17.87
C TRP A 77 -4.07 6.89 16.43
N GLY A 78 -5.20 6.29 16.06
CA GLY A 78 -5.66 6.37 14.68
C GLY A 78 -6.89 5.53 14.36
N ASP A 79 -7.31 5.60 13.11
CA ASP A 79 -8.42 4.82 12.55
C ASP A 79 -7.89 3.51 11.96
N GLN A 80 -8.22 2.39 12.60
CA GLN A 80 -7.75 1.06 12.21
C GLN A 80 -8.05 0.73 10.74
N ILE A 81 -9.25 1.10 10.25
CA ILE A 81 -9.66 0.82 8.87
C ILE A 81 -8.80 1.63 7.89
N ARG A 82 -8.52 2.88 8.23
CA ARG A 82 -7.69 3.76 7.38
C ARG A 82 -6.22 3.37 7.40
N LEU A 83 -5.68 3.00 8.56
CA LEU A 83 -4.32 2.44 8.68
C LEU A 83 -4.18 1.13 7.88
N GLN A 84 -5.17 0.26 7.95
CA GLN A 84 -5.22 -0.95 7.13
C GLN A 84 -5.25 -0.61 5.63
N GLN A 85 -6.02 0.40 5.23
CA GLN A 85 -6.09 0.86 3.83
C GLN A 85 -4.76 1.43 3.32
N ILE A 86 -4.03 2.18 4.15
CA ILE A 86 -2.68 2.66 3.81
C ILE A 86 -1.76 1.48 3.50
N LEU A 87 -1.63 0.53 4.44
CA LEU A 87 -0.74 -0.62 4.29
C LEU A 87 -1.16 -1.52 3.13
N GLN A 88 -2.47 -1.71 2.91
CA GLN A 88 -2.99 -2.45 1.77
C GLN A 88 -2.56 -1.81 0.44
N ASN A 89 -2.64 -0.48 0.32
CA ASN A 89 -2.21 0.24 -0.88
C ASN A 89 -0.71 0.09 -1.13
N LEU A 90 0.12 0.20 -0.08
CA LEU A 90 1.57 0.02 -0.20
C LEU A 90 1.91 -1.42 -0.62
N LEU A 91 1.27 -2.42 0.01
CA LEU A 91 1.59 -3.82 -0.22
C LEU A 91 1.08 -4.31 -1.58
N THR A 92 -0.13 -3.93 -2.00
CA THR A 92 -0.64 -4.25 -3.35
C THR A 92 0.18 -3.58 -4.44
N ASN A 93 0.68 -2.34 -4.20
CA ASN A 93 1.60 -1.67 -5.10
C ASN A 93 2.91 -2.46 -5.23
N ALA A 94 3.52 -2.88 -4.12
CA ALA A 94 4.72 -3.71 -4.12
C ALA A 94 4.49 -5.04 -4.88
N ILE A 95 3.36 -5.73 -4.64
CA ILE A 95 3.01 -6.95 -5.37
C ILE A 95 2.89 -6.64 -6.87
N HIS A 96 2.23 -5.55 -7.24
CA HIS A 96 2.01 -5.19 -8.64
C HIS A 96 3.33 -4.99 -9.42
N TYR A 97 4.30 -4.31 -8.82
CA TYR A 97 5.55 -3.93 -9.48
C TYR A 97 6.71 -4.93 -9.29
N THR A 98 6.54 -5.95 -8.44
CA THR A 98 7.54 -7.01 -8.27
C THR A 98 7.31 -8.11 -9.31
N PRO A 99 8.31 -8.48 -10.13
CA PRO A 99 8.19 -9.60 -11.06
C PRO A 99 8.14 -10.94 -10.33
N ALA A 100 7.65 -11.99 -11.01
CA ALA A 100 7.70 -13.36 -10.50
C ALA A 100 9.14 -13.75 -10.15
N GLY A 101 9.32 -14.42 -9.01
CA GLY A 101 10.63 -14.75 -8.43
C GLY A 101 11.22 -13.65 -7.56
N GLY A 102 10.61 -12.46 -7.50
CA GLY A 102 11.01 -11.39 -6.59
C GLY A 102 10.48 -11.57 -5.17
N SER A 103 10.82 -10.63 -4.31
CA SER A 103 10.42 -10.65 -2.90
C SER A 103 9.94 -9.30 -2.41
N ILE A 104 9.05 -9.35 -1.42
CA ILE A 104 8.56 -8.19 -0.67
C ILE A 104 8.82 -8.46 0.80
N THR A 105 9.43 -7.51 1.49
CA THR A 105 9.72 -7.59 2.92
C THR A 105 9.01 -6.45 3.64
N VAL A 106 8.16 -6.79 4.59
CA VAL A 106 7.53 -5.83 5.49
C VAL A 106 8.30 -5.83 6.80
N ASN A 107 8.73 -4.66 7.27
CA ASN A 107 9.40 -4.49 8.56
C ASN A 107 8.70 -3.41 9.37
N SER A 108 8.82 -3.52 10.69
CA SER A 108 8.35 -2.49 11.60
C SER A 108 9.38 -2.20 12.69
N ARG A 109 9.53 -0.94 13.06
CA ARG A 109 10.43 -0.50 14.12
C ARG A 109 9.94 0.78 14.78
N VAL A 110 10.47 1.06 15.96
CA VAL A 110 10.32 2.36 16.62
C VAL A 110 11.62 3.14 16.46
N GLU A 111 11.51 4.40 16.05
CA GLU A 111 12.65 5.29 15.89
C GLU A 111 12.24 6.72 16.22
N ALA A 112 12.99 7.37 17.12
CA ALA A 112 12.77 8.77 17.53
C ALA A 112 11.32 9.10 17.93
N GLY A 113 10.64 8.19 18.65
CA GLY A 113 9.24 8.38 19.08
C GLY A 113 8.19 8.18 17.98
N ALA A 114 8.58 7.63 16.85
CA ALA A 114 7.68 7.27 15.77
C ALA A 114 7.67 5.76 15.52
N ALA A 115 6.52 5.23 15.13
CA ALA A 115 6.38 3.90 14.55
C ALA A 115 6.63 3.98 13.06
N LEU A 116 7.58 3.18 12.56
CA LEU A 116 7.91 3.07 11.15
C LEU A 116 7.52 1.69 10.64
N VAL A 117 6.74 1.65 9.57
CA VAL A 117 6.38 0.42 8.86
C VAL A 117 6.87 0.53 7.43
N SER A 118 7.86 -0.28 7.05
CA SER A 118 8.43 -0.26 5.70
C SER A 118 7.97 -1.46 4.88
N VAL A 119 7.59 -1.21 3.64
CA VAL A 119 7.30 -2.21 2.61
C VAL A 119 8.37 -2.07 1.54
N ARG A 120 9.30 -3.02 1.50
CA ARG A 120 10.40 -3.07 0.54
C ARG A 120 10.15 -4.15 -0.49
N ASP A 121 10.23 -3.81 -1.75
CA ASP A 121 10.12 -4.72 -2.89
C ASP A 121 11.44 -4.82 -3.66
N THR A 122 11.58 -5.90 -4.44
CA THR A 122 12.68 -6.10 -5.40
C THR A 122 12.19 -5.92 -6.83
N GLY A 123 11.31 -4.94 -7.05
CA GLY A 123 10.69 -4.65 -8.34
C GLY A 123 11.55 -3.83 -9.28
N CYS A 124 10.91 -3.21 -10.26
CA CYS A 124 11.61 -2.40 -11.27
C CYS A 124 12.27 -1.13 -10.72
N GLY A 125 11.88 -0.68 -9.51
CA GLY A 125 12.28 0.60 -8.98
C GLY A 125 11.63 1.78 -9.71
N ILE A 126 11.94 3.00 -9.24
CA ILE A 126 11.34 4.25 -9.73
C ILE A 126 12.48 5.20 -10.08
N ALA A 127 12.43 5.77 -11.28
CA ALA A 127 13.41 6.74 -11.74
C ALA A 127 13.40 8.01 -10.85
N PRO A 128 14.55 8.63 -10.58
CA PRO A 128 14.63 9.79 -9.69
C PRO A 128 13.68 10.94 -10.10
N GLU A 129 13.48 11.15 -11.39
CA GLU A 129 12.58 12.16 -11.95
C GLU A 129 11.09 11.87 -11.65
N ASP A 130 10.73 10.60 -11.46
CA ASP A 130 9.36 10.16 -11.20
C ASP A 130 9.04 10.09 -9.70
N GLN A 131 10.05 10.02 -8.81
CA GLN A 131 9.84 9.77 -7.38
C GLN A 131 9.00 10.82 -6.68
N ALA A 132 9.08 12.06 -7.09
CA ALA A 132 8.24 13.12 -6.53
C ALA A 132 6.77 12.99 -6.98
N ALA A 133 6.55 12.48 -8.20
CA ALA A 133 5.23 12.41 -8.83
C ALA A 133 4.45 11.13 -8.51
N VAL A 134 5.07 10.11 -7.87
CA VAL A 134 4.37 8.83 -7.60
C VAL A 134 3.17 8.97 -6.67
N PHE A 135 3.10 10.04 -5.91
CA PHE A 135 1.97 10.37 -5.04
C PHE A 135 0.91 11.24 -5.74
N ASP A 136 1.18 11.70 -6.98
CA ASP A 136 0.21 12.45 -7.75
C ASP A 136 -0.92 11.54 -8.25
N ARG A 137 -2.10 12.11 -8.40
CA ARG A 137 -3.28 11.38 -8.89
C ARG A 137 -3.08 10.91 -10.32
N TYR A 138 -3.48 9.66 -10.57
CA TYR A 138 -3.42 9.03 -11.90
C TYR A 138 -2.01 8.93 -12.47
N PHE A 139 -0.99 9.07 -11.61
CA PHE A 139 0.38 8.87 -12.04
C PHE A 139 0.64 7.39 -12.32
N HIS A 140 1.23 7.12 -13.46
CA HIS A 140 1.70 5.81 -13.88
C HIS A 140 3.08 5.97 -14.50
N THR A 141 4.02 5.15 -14.10
CA THR A 141 5.32 5.09 -14.78
C THR A 141 5.13 4.54 -16.20
N THR A 142 5.96 4.97 -17.13
CA THR A 142 5.91 4.56 -18.55
C THR A 142 6.09 3.05 -18.75
N THR A 143 6.61 2.36 -17.76
CA THR A 143 6.86 0.90 -17.73
C THR A 143 5.67 0.08 -17.21
N SER A 144 4.63 0.71 -16.65
CA SER A 144 3.47 -0.01 -16.12
C SER A 144 2.44 -0.30 -17.22
N SER A 145 1.94 -1.55 -17.27
CA SER A 145 0.76 -1.86 -18.07
C SER A 145 -0.44 -1.11 -17.49
N LYS A 146 -1.04 -0.21 -18.28
CA LYS A 146 -2.15 0.71 -17.89
C LYS A 146 -3.45 0.01 -17.41
N HIS A 147 -3.48 -1.31 -17.26
CA HIS A 147 -4.75 -2.03 -17.12
C HIS A 147 -5.09 -2.52 -15.72
N ASP A 148 -4.17 -2.46 -14.74
CA ASP A 148 -4.40 -3.12 -13.45
C ASP A 148 -4.28 -2.20 -12.21
N SER A 149 -3.98 -0.90 -12.36
CA SER A 149 -3.92 0.05 -11.24
C SER A 149 -4.73 1.31 -11.49
N THR A 150 -5.34 1.85 -10.43
CA THR A 150 -6.18 3.06 -10.51
C THR A 150 -5.36 4.35 -10.57
N GLY A 151 -4.07 4.30 -10.21
CA GLY A 151 -3.21 5.47 -10.02
C GLY A 151 -3.63 6.36 -8.84
N LEU A 152 -4.52 5.87 -7.98
CA LEU A 152 -5.02 6.60 -6.81
C LEU A 152 -4.50 6.03 -5.48
N GLY A 153 -4.02 4.78 -5.46
CA GLY A 153 -3.69 4.08 -4.22
C GLY A 153 -2.61 4.78 -3.39
N LEU A 154 -1.51 5.24 -4.00
CA LEU A 154 -0.43 5.94 -3.29
C LEU A 154 -0.86 7.33 -2.84
N THR A 155 -1.61 8.07 -3.65
CA THR A 155 -2.19 9.37 -3.27
C THR A 155 -3.10 9.23 -2.06
N ILE A 156 -4.02 8.25 -2.08
CA ILE A 156 -4.91 7.95 -0.95
C ILE A 156 -4.11 7.57 0.29
N ALA A 157 -3.10 6.71 0.14
CA ALA A 157 -2.26 6.30 1.26
C ALA A 157 -1.55 7.49 1.92
N GLN A 158 -1.00 8.41 1.12
CA GLN A 158 -0.32 9.59 1.62
C GLN A 158 -1.28 10.56 2.32
N GLU A 159 -2.43 10.85 1.73
CA GLU A 159 -3.44 11.72 2.34
C GLU A 159 -3.97 11.14 3.68
N LEU A 160 -4.20 9.83 3.72
CA LEU A 160 -4.60 9.15 4.96
C LEU A 160 -3.47 9.17 6.01
N ALA A 161 -2.19 9.03 5.60
CA ALA A 161 -1.06 9.16 6.52
C ALA A 161 -0.98 10.56 7.10
N HIS A 162 -1.17 11.62 6.29
CA HIS A 162 -1.22 13.01 6.76
C HIS A 162 -2.37 13.24 7.75
N LEU A 163 -3.55 12.68 7.52
CA LEU A 163 -4.65 12.77 8.48
C LEU A 163 -4.32 12.13 9.84
N HIS A 164 -3.42 11.12 9.86
CA HIS A 164 -2.88 10.50 11.08
C HIS A 164 -1.64 11.22 11.63
N HIS A 165 -1.37 12.45 11.19
CA HIS A 165 -0.16 13.21 11.57
C HIS A 165 1.16 12.51 11.22
N GLY A 166 1.12 11.64 10.22
CA GLY A 166 2.25 10.87 9.70
C GLY A 166 2.65 11.28 8.29
N GLU A 167 3.54 10.52 7.72
CA GLU A 167 4.04 10.70 6.35
C GLU A 167 4.43 9.35 5.72
N ILE A 168 4.48 9.29 4.39
CA ILE A 168 5.05 8.16 3.66
C ILE A 168 6.34 8.62 3.00
N LEU A 169 7.45 7.94 3.33
CA LEU A 169 8.77 8.17 2.75
C LEU A 169 9.01 7.15 1.64
N LEU A 170 9.74 7.56 0.61
CA LEU A 170 10.14 6.72 -0.52
C LEU A 170 11.65 6.69 -0.68
N GLU A 171 12.21 5.49 -0.77
CA GLU A 171 13.56 5.21 -1.24
C GLU A 171 13.45 4.25 -2.41
N SER A 172 14.01 4.59 -3.57
CA SER A 172 13.94 3.72 -4.76
C SER A 172 15.13 3.90 -5.67
N GLU A 173 15.51 2.79 -6.32
CA GLU A 173 16.56 2.77 -7.35
C GLU A 173 16.12 1.87 -8.48
N VAL A 174 16.24 2.35 -9.72
CA VAL A 174 15.86 1.58 -10.92
C VAL A 174 16.61 0.26 -10.97
N GLY A 175 15.88 -0.84 -11.14
CA GLY A 175 16.41 -2.21 -11.19
C GLY A 175 16.72 -2.83 -9.83
N LYS A 176 16.57 -2.10 -8.71
CA LYS A 176 16.79 -2.63 -7.35
C LYS A 176 15.52 -2.72 -6.52
N GLY A 177 14.44 -2.05 -6.95
CA GLY A 177 13.17 -2.00 -6.27
C GLY A 177 12.93 -0.71 -5.49
N SER A 178 11.89 -0.72 -4.66
CA SER A 178 11.46 0.44 -3.88
C SER A 178 11.23 0.07 -2.42
N CYS A 179 11.26 1.07 -1.56
CA CYS A 179 10.91 0.97 -0.16
C CYS A 179 10.01 2.14 0.21
N PHE A 180 8.76 1.84 0.49
CA PHE A 180 7.82 2.81 1.03
C PHE A 180 7.75 2.64 2.54
N THR A 181 7.95 3.72 3.30
CA THR A 181 7.94 3.69 4.77
C THR A 181 6.85 4.62 5.30
N LEU A 182 5.82 4.03 5.91
CA LEU A 182 4.83 4.76 6.69
C LEU A 182 5.45 5.11 8.04
N LYS A 183 5.45 6.40 8.39
CA LYS A 183 5.90 6.93 9.67
C LYS A 183 4.72 7.57 10.38
N LEU A 184 4.43 7.12 11.60
CA LEU A 184 3.34 7.60 12.44
C LEU A 184 3.86 7.97 13.82
N PRO A 185 3.28 8.99 14.49
CA PRO A 185 3.57 9.25 15.90
C PRO A 185 3.23 8.02 16.75
N LEU A 186 4.19 7.58 17.59
CA LEU A 186 3.94 6.51 18.54
C LEU A 186 3.07 7.07 19.69
N LEU A 187 2.13 6.28 20.15
CA LEU A 187 1.37 6.62 21.34
C LEU A 187 2.32 6.60 22.53
N SER A 188 2.57 7.79 23.12
CA SER A 188 3.36 7.89 24.33
C SER A 188 2.63 7.19 25.48
N ALA A 189 3.40 6.38 26.24
CA ALA A 189 2.90 5.67 27.41
C ALA A 189 2.46 6.64 28.52
#